data_20eb4d853d9a431a231b912e531c3a65
#
_entry.id   20eb4d853d9a431a231b912e531c3a65
#
_cell.length_a   1.000
_cell.length_b   1.000
_cell.length_c   1.000
_cell.angle_alpha   90.00
_cell.angle_beta   90.00
_cell.angle_gamma   90.00
#
_symmetry.space_group_name_H-M   'P 1'
#
loop_
_entity.id
_entity.type
_entity.pdbx_description
1 polymer ?
#
loop_
_entity_poly.entity_id
_entity_poly.type
_entity_poly.pdbx_seq_one_letter_code
_entity_poly.pdbx_strand_id
1 'polypeptide(L)'
;MKKRKLKVLSVIVVLVLALLFWGYQKIERFADTPLAIQQETIFKLPAGTGRVALEGLLVRDKLVRNGRWFQWLLKLEPELAEFKAGTYRFTPGMTVRQMLKLLASGKEAQFTARFIEGSRLRDWQQVLQQSKYLKHTLAGKSEAEIAAVLGIPAGETPEGHLYPDTYQYTAGMSDIALLKRAHVRMNKALQAAWAGRDTSLPYKTPEELLTMASIVEKETAVPEERSKVASVFVNRLRIGMRLQTDPTVIYGMGESYNGNITRKDLETPTPYNTYVIAGLPPTPIAMPGEASLQAAANPAKTPYLYFVADGKGGHTFTTNLASHNQAVRVYRQALKEKNEK
;
A
#
# COMPACT_ATOMS: atom_id res chain seq x y z
N MET A 1 21.22 -77.31 -21.24
CA MET A 1 20.12 -76.64 -20.64
C MET A 1 20.51 -75.35 -19.88
N LYS A 2 21.56 -75.34 -19.02
CA LYS A 2 21.98 -74.16 -18.21
C LYS A 2 22.29 -72.87 -19.04
N LYS A 3 23.10 -73.01 -20.13
CA LYS A 3 23.48 -71.85 -20.99
C LYS A 3 22.29 -71.17 -21.71
N ARG A 4 21.25 -71.97 -22.10
CA ARG A 4 20.04 -71.43 -22.75
C ARG A 4 19.17 -70.67 -21.74
N LYS A 5 19.04 -71.14 -20.49
CA LYS A 5 18.33 -70.44 -19.39
C LYS A 5 19.04 -69.16 -19.03
N LEU A 6 20.38 -69.15 -19.03
CA LEU A 6 21.16 -67.93 -18.71
C LEU A 6 20.97 -66.82 -19.79
N LYS A 7 20.99 -67.22 -21.08
CA LYS A 7 20.70 -66.27 -22.18
C LYS A 7 19.28 -65.70 -22.13
N VAL A 8 18.27 -66.51 -21.80
CA VAL A 8 16.88 -66.08 -21.66
C VAL A 8 16.79 -65.12 -20.47
N LEU A 9 17.45 -65.43 -19.34
CA LEU A 9 17.46 -64.52 -18.17
C LEU A 9 18.12 -63.18 -18.50
N SER A 10 19.26 -63.17 -19.23
CA SER A 10 19.93 -61.95 -19.65
C SER A 10 19.04 -61.05 -20.54
N VAL A 11 18.30 -61.65 -21.47
CA VAL A 11 17.35 -60.92 -22.33
C VAL A 11 16.23 -60.31 -21.50
N ILE A 12 15.67 -61.06 -20.55
CA ILE A 12 14.62 -60.55 -19.66
C ILE A 12 15.14 -59.36 -18.84
N VAL A 13 16.36 -59.47 -18.27
CA VAL A 13 16.97 -58.35 -17.49
C VAL A 13 17.17 -57.12 -18.37
N VAL A 14 17.67 -57.26 -19.60
CA VAL A 14 17.82 -56.14 -20.54
C VAL A 14 16.48 -55.50 -20.89
N LEU A 15 15.44 -56.30 -21.13
CA LEU A 15 14.10 -55.78 -21.39
C LEU A 15 13.51 -55.04 -20.21
N VAL A 16 13.70 -55.54 -18.97
CA VAL A 16 13.26 -54.86 -17.74
C VAL A 16 13.99 -53.53 -17.57
N LEU A 17 15.32 -53.52 -17.75
CA LEU A 17 16.11 -52.29 -17.68
C LEU A 17 15.68 -51.27 -18.75
N ALA A 18 15.42 -51.73 -19.97
CA ALA A 18 14.92 -50.88 -21.04
C ALA A 18 13.53 -50.26 -20.72
N LEU A 19 12.63 -51.06 -20.14
CA LEU A 19 11.32 -50.57 -19.68
C LEU A 19 11.42 -49.58 -18.54
N LEU A 20 12.29 -49.85 -17.57
CA LEU A 20 12.53 -48.91 -16.45
C LEU A 20 13.13 -47.59 -16.95
N PHE A 21 14.11 -47.67 -17.84
CA PHE A 21 14.69 -46.50 -18.48
C PHE A 21 13.65 -45.70 -19.28
N TRP A 22 12.83 -46.38 -20.06
CA TRP A 22 11.73 -45.76 -20.80
C TRP A 22 10.73 -45.07 -19.88
N GLY A 23 10.33 -45.77 -18.79
CA GLY A 23 9.45 -45.19 -17.77
C GLY A 23 10.04 -43.93 -17.12
N TYR A 24 11.33 -44.00 -16.73
CA TYR A 24 12.07 -42.87 -16.20
C TYR A 24 12.07 -41.67 -17.16
N GLN A 25 12.39 -41.89 -18.43
CA GLN A 25 12.37 -40.85 -19.45
C GLN A 25 10.98 -40.23 -19.65
N LYS A 26 9.90 -41.00 -19.48
CA LYS A 26 8.53 -40.45 -19.52
C LYS A 26 8.20 -39.58 -18.31
N ILE A 27 8.66 -39.96 -17.14
CA ILE A 27 8.50 -39.17 -15.90
C ILE A 27 9.28 -37.87 -16.02
N GLU A 28 10.54 -37.90 -16.46
CA GLU A 28 11.37 -36.72 -16.68
C GLU A 28 10.72 -35.72 -17.66
N ARG A 29 10.30 -36.23 -18.83
CA ARG A 29 9.60 -35.42 -19.83
C ARG A 29 8.32 -34.80 -19.27
N PHE A 30 7.58 -35.53 -18.44
CA PHE A 30 6.39 -35.00 -17.79
C PHE A 30 6.76 -33.90 -16.79
N ALA A 31 7.79 -34.12 -15.97
CA ALA A 31 8.25 -33.13 -14.97
C ALA A 31 8.69 -31.81 -15.62
N ASP A 32 9.33 -31.89 -16.79
CA ASP A 32 9.82 -30.76 -17.56
C ASP A 32 8.81 -30.19 -18.56
N THR A 33 7.60 -30.78 -18.64
CA THR A 33 6.53 -30.21 -19.45
C THR A 33 6.04 -28.89 -18.86
N PRO A 34 5.94 -27.83 -19.68
CA PRO A 34 5.34 -26.56 -19.23
C PRO A 34 3.87 -26.71 -18.85
N LEU A 35 3.43 -25.96 -17.85
CA LEU A 35 2.01 -25.85 -17.52
C LEU A 35 1.20 -25.37 -18.72
N ALA A 36 -0.05 -25.84 -18.82
CA ALA A 36 -0.93 -25.52 -19.94
C ALA A 36 -1.62 -24.15 -19.77
N ILE A 37 -0.85 -23.12 -19.39
CA ILE A 37 -1.31 -21.76 -19.16
C ILE A 37 -0.67 -20.79 -20.15
N GLN A 38 -1.43 -19.81 -20.61
CA GLN A 38 -0.95 -18.76 -21.52
C GLN A 38 -0.73 -17.42 -20.84
N GLN A 39 -1.28 -17.24 -19.63
CA GLN A 39 -1.16 -16.05 -18.81
C GLN A 39 -0.92 -16.42 -17.36
N GLU A 40 -0.47 -15.44 -16.57
CA GLU A 40 -0.30 -15.60 -15.13
C GLU A 40 -1.60 -16.11 -14.48
N THR A 41 -1.49 -17.17 -13.69
CA THR A 41 -2.64 -17.83 -13.07
C THR A 41 -2.44 -17.94 -11.58
N ILE A 42 -3.45 -17.52 -10.82
CA ILE A 42 -3.47 -17.66 -9.36
C ILE A 42 -4.16 -18.98 -9.01
N PHE A 43 -3.42 -19.84 -8.33
CA PHE A 43 -3.87 -21.17 -7.90
C PHE A 43 -3.96 -21.25 -6.38
N LYS A 44 -5.13 -21.64 -5.85
CA LYS A 44 -5.34 -21.86 -4.42
C LYS A 44 -5.23 -23.34 -4.11
N LEU A 45 -4.26 -23.71 -3.27
CA LEU A 45 -4.10 -25.06 -2.73
C LEU A 45 -4.73 -25.13 -1.35
N PRO A 46 -5.88 -25.81 -1.16
CA PRO A 46 -6.55 -25.94 0.13
C PRO A 46 -5.71 -26.71 1.15
N ALA A 47 -5.91 -26.39 2.45
CA ALA A 47 -5.31 -27.17 3.51
C ALA A 47 -5.82 -28.63 3.49
N GLY A 48 -4.92 -29.59 3.79
CA GLY A 48 -5.25 -31.02 3.79
C GLY A 48 -5.34 -31.66 2.41
N THR A 49 -4.94 -30.95 1.34
CA THR A 49 -4.89 -31.52 -0.02
C THR A 49 -3.80 -32.58 -0.10
N GLY A 50 -4.20 -33.85 -0.31
CA GLY A 50 -3.26 -34.96 -0.54
C GLY A 50 -2.77 -35.03 -2.00
N ARG A 51 -1.80 -35.94 -2.28
CA ARG A 51 -1.17 -36.09 -3.60
C ARG A 51 -2.17 -36.35 -4.73
N VAL A 52 -3.13 -37.24 -4.52
CA VAL A 52 -4.18 -37.58 -5.51
C VAL A 52 -5.14 -36.42 -5.72
N ALA A 53 -5.51 -35.74 -4.63
CA ALA A 53 -6.38 -34.58 -4.71
C ALA A 53 -5.70 -33.41 -5.47
N LEU A 54 -4.40 -33.17 -5.24
CA LEU A 54 -3.64 -32.16 -5.99
C LEU A 54 -3.62 -32.48 -7.48
N GLU A 55 -3.34 -33.74 -7.88
CA GLU A 55 -3.39 -34.16 -9.28
C GLU A 55 -4.75 -33.85 -9.90
N GLY A 56 -5.84 -34.22 -9.20
CA GLY A 56 -7.20 -33.95 -9.67
C GLY A 56 -7.49 -32.44 -9.84
N LEU A 57 -7.02 -31.60 -8.90
CA LEU A 57 -7.13 -30.14 -8.99
C LEU A 57 -6.38 -29.60 -10.22
N LEU A 58 -5.15 -30.02 -10.43
CA LEU A 58 -4.30 -29.54 -11.54
C LEU A 58 -4.87 -29.90 -12.91
N VAL A 59 -5.45 -31.10 -13.03
CA VAL A 59 -6.10 -31.59 -14.29
C VAL A 59 -7.44 -30.86 -14.49
N ARG A 60 -8.27 -30.77 -13.46
CA ARG A 60 -9.57 -30.08 -13.49
C ARG A 60 -9.41 -28.62 -13.91
N ASP A 61 -8.44 -27.93 -13.33
CA ASP A 61 -8.18 -26.50 -13.58
C ASP A 61 -7.34 -26.31 -14.87
N LYS A 62 -7.13 -27.40 -15.65
CA LYS A 62 -6.40 -27.42 -16.92
C LYS A 62 -4.96 -26.89 -16.85
N LEU A 63 -4.34 -26.95 -15.69
CA LEU A 63 -2.95 -26.56 -15.47
C LEU A 63 -1.99 -27.61 -16.01
N VAL A 64 -2.38 -28.88 -15.91
CA VAL A 64 -1.67 -30.03 -16.45
C VAL A 64 -2.63 -30.78 -17.37
N ARG A 65 -2.15 -31.16 -18.57
CA ARG A 65 -3.00 -31.82 -19.58
C ARG A 65 -3.49 -33.21 -19.16
N ASN A 66 -2.65 -33.97 -18.49
CA ASN A 66 -2.99 -35.25 -17.88
C ASN A 66 -2.07 -35.53 -16.69
N GLY A 67 -2.57 -36.29 -15.70
CA GLY A 67 -1.83 -36.62 -14.49
C GLY A 67 -1.10 -37.97 -14.51
N ARG A 68 -1.09 -38.73 -15.66
CA ARG A 68 -0.65 -40.13 -15.73
C ARG A 68 0.69 -40.42 -15.05
N TRP A 69 1.64 -39.47 -15.11
CA TRP A 69 2.98 -39.63 -14.55
C TRP A 69 3.18 -38.89 -13.24
N PHE A 70 2.17 -38.15 -12.76
CA PHE A 70 2.24 -37.30 -11.57
C PHE A 70 2.62 -38.09 -10.30
N GLN A 71 1.90 -39.18 -10.02
CA GLN A 71 2.18 -39.99 -8.84
C GLN A 71 3.55 -40.67 -8.88
N TRP A 72 4.02 -41.04 -10.08
CA TRP A 72 5.34 -41.60 -10.29
C TRP A 72 6.44 -40.56 -10.08
N LEU A 73 6.24 -39.32 -10.53
CA LEU A 73 7.15 -38.21 -10.25
C LEU A 73 7.28 -37.97 -8.75
N LEU A 74 6.17 -37.92 -7.99
CA LEU A 74 6.21 -37.73 -6.54
C LEU A 74 6.79 -38.93 -5.77
N LYS A 75 6.87 -40.12 -6.38
CA LYS A 75 7.60 -41.27 -5.82
C LYS A 75 9.09 -41.19 -6.11
N LEU A 76 9.46 -40.68 -7.27
CA LEU A 76 10.86 -40.52 -7.67
C LEU A 76 11.54 -39.33 -6.98
N GLU A 77 10.81 -38.24 -6.79
CA GLU A 77 11.25 -37.02 -6.09
C GLU A 77 10.30 -36.75 -4.91
N PRO A 78 10.48 -37.43 -3.75
CA PRO A 78 9.54 -37.35 -2.63
C PRO A 78 9.43 -35.95 -2.02
N GLU A 79 10.49 -35.12 -2.10
CA GLU A 79 10.52 -33.74 -1.64
C GLU A 79 9.50 -32.84 -2.37
N LEU A 80 9.13 -33.19 -3.59
CA LEU A 80 8.08 -32.48 -4.35
C LEU A 80 6.68 -32.77 -3.81
N ALA A 81 6.52 -33.75 -2.94
CA ALA A 81 5.24 -34.10 -2.32
C ALA A 81 4.98 -33.40 -1.00
N GLU A 82 5.90 -32.56 -0.52
CA GLU A 82 5.78 -31.80 0.73
C GLU A 82 5.12 -30.41 0.49
N PHE A 83 4.17 -30.36 -0.43
CA PHE A 83 3.50 -29.11 -0.77
C PHE A 83 2.67 -28.54 0.39
N LYS A 84 2.70 -27.21 0.50
CA LYS A 84 2.05 -26.44 1.57
C LYS A 84 0.78 -25.78 1.03
N ALA A 85 -0.28 -25.78 1.87
CA ALA A 85 -1.49 -25.02 1.56
C ALA A 85 -1.16 -23.53 1.41
N GLY A 86 -1.88 -22.85 0.51
CA GLY A 86 -1.68 -21.43 0.25
C GLY A 86 -2.18 -21.01 -1.12
N THR A 87 -1.92 -19.78 -1.50
CA THR A 87 -2.25 -19.23 -2.81
C THR A 87 -0.96 -18.96 -3.58
N TYR A 88 -0.84 -19.55 -4.74
CA TYR A 88 0.39 -19.53 -5.53
C TYR A 88 0.18 -18.85 -6.88
N ARG A 89 1.25 -18.32 -7.44
CA ARG A 89 1.26 -17.65 -8.74
C ARG A 89 2.06 -18.50 -9.72
N PHE A 90 1.39 -18.98 -10.75
CA PHE A 90 2.03 -19.72 -11.85
C PHE A 90 2.19 -18.81 -13.06
N THR A 91 3.36 -18.87 -13.68
CA THR A 91 3.70 -18.07 -14.86
C THR A 91 3.79 -18.95 -16.11
N PRO A 92 3.49 -18.41 -17.29
CA PRO A 92 3.69 -19.12 -18.54
C PRO A 92 5.13 -19.65 -18.68
N GLY A 93 5.27 -20.87 -19.16
CA GLY A 93 6.57 -21.53 -19.28
C GLY A 93 7.06 -22.25 -18.02
N MET A 94 6.43 -22.05 -16.84
CA MET A 94 6.73 -22.82 -15.64
C MET A 94 6.47 -24.31 -15.88
N THR A 95 7.44 -25.18 -15.53
CA THR A 95 7.28 -26.63 -15.66
C THR A 95 6.55 -27.25 -14.48
N VAL A 96 6.06 -28.49 -14.64
CA VAL A 96 5.42 -29.25 -13.56
C VAL A 96 6.35 -29.38 -12.36
N ARG A 97 7.63 -29.68 -12.57
CA ARG A 97 8.64 -29.76 -11.49
C ARG A 97 8.83 -28.42 -10.79
N GLN A 98 8.93 -27.31 -11.52
CA GLN A 98 9.06 -25.97 -10.94
C GLN A 98 7.82 -25.59 -10.14
N MET A 99 6.63 -25.89 -10.63
CA MET A 99 5.38 -25.69 -9.89
C MET A 99 5.38 -26.48 -8.57
N LEU A 100 5.72 -27.76 -8.60
CA LEU A 100 5.78 -28.59 -7.39
C LEU A 100 6.82 -28.07 -6.40
N LYS A 101 8.00 -27.66 -6.85
CA LYS A 101 9.02 -26.99 -6.01
C LYS A 101 8.48 -25.69 -5.38
N LEU A 102 7.73 -24.91 -6.14
CA LEU A 102 7.09 -23.70 -5.61
C LEU A 102 6.08 -24.05 -4.50
N LEU A 103 5.20 -25.04 -4.73
CA LEU A 103 4.23 -25.51 -3.74
C LEU A 103 4.93 -26.06 -2.48
N ALA A 104 6.01 -26.83 -2.64
CA ALA A 104 6.79 -27.38 -1.53
C ALA A 104 7.51 -26.27 -0.73
N SER A 105 7.99 -25.22 -1.41
CA SER A 105 8.64 -24.09 -0.74
C SER A 105 7.71 -23.29 0.18
N GLY A 106 6.41 -23.28 -0.12
CA GLY A 106 5.42 -22.46 0.61
C GLY A 106 5.52 -20.97 0.30
N LYS A 107 6.24 -20.57 -0.75
CA LYS A 107 6.29 -19.15 -1.17
C LYS A 107 4.98 -18.75 -1.84
N GLU A 108 4.05 -18.23 -1.05
CA GLU A 108 2.76 -17.76 -1.54
C GLU A 108 2.87 -16.55 -2.44
N ALA A 109 1.88 -16.39 -3.32
CA ALA A 109 1.73 -15.19 -4.16
C ALA A 109 1.59 -13.94 -3.29
N GLN A 110 2.40 -12.93 -3.58
CA GLN A 110 2.32 -11.62 -2.96
C GLN A 110 1.44 -10.71 -3.81
N PHE A 111 0.53 -10.02 -3.16
CA PHE A 111 -0.32 -8.97 -3.70
C PHE A 111 0.05 -7.64 -3.06
N THR A 112 -0.34 -6.54 -3.67
CA THR A 112 -0.01 -5.21 -3.16
C THR A 112 -1.27 -4.36 -2.98
N ALA A 113 -1.32 -3.60 -1.89
CA ALA A 113 -2.22 -2.48 -1.69
C ALA A 113 -1.38 -1.21 -1.61
N ARG A 114 -1.62 -0.26 -2.50
CA ARG A 114 -0.90 1.01 -2.56
C ARG A 114 -1.73 2.11 -1.93
N PHE A 115 -1.18 2.77 -0.93
CA PHE A 115 -1.77 3.92 -0.27
C PHE A 115 -0.93 5.15 -0.56
N ILE A 116 -1.59 6.19 -1.06
CA ILE A 116 -0.93 7.39 -1.56
C ILE A 116 -0.86 8.43 -0.43
N GLU A 117 0.26 9.16 -0.36
CA GLU A 117 0.42 10.30 0.53
C GLU A 117 -0.69 11.33 0.31
N GLY A 118 -1.16 11.98 1.36
CA GLY A 118 -2.24 12.94 1.31
C GLY A 118 -3.65 12.38 1.08
N SER A 119 -3.80 11.04 0.96
CA SER A 119 -5.11 10.39 0.94
C SER A 119 -5.75 10.35 2.32
N ARG A 120 -7.08 10.21 2.37
CA ARG A 120 -7.87 10.13 3.60
C ARG A 120 -8.18 8.67 3.94
N LEU A 121 -8.62 8.41 5.15
CA LEU A 121 -9.04 7.07 5.61
C LEU A 121 -10.08 6.44 4.67
N ARG A 122 -11.06 7.19 4.19
CA ARG A 122 -12.07 6.71 3.23
C ARG A 122 -11.45 6.20 1.92
N ASP A 123 -10.38 6.84 1.44
CA ASP A 123 -9.68 6.42 0.22
C ASP A 123 -8.95 5.10 0.46
N TRP A 124 -8.36 4.93 1.65
CA TRP A 124 -7.76 3.68 2.09
C TRP A 124 -8.78 2.54 2.17
N GLN A 125 -9.96 2.82 2.72
CA GLN A 125 -11.05 1.84 2.77
C GLN A 125 -11.46 1.38 1.37
N GLN A 126 -11.51 2.27 0.38
CA GLN A 126 -11.79 1.91 -1.01
C GLN A 126 -10.70 1.01 -1.60
N VAL A 127 -9.41 1.33 -1.39
CA VAL A 127 -8.29 0.47 -1.83
C VAL A 127 -8.39 -0.92 -1.20
N LEU A 128 -8.71 -1.00 0.10
CA LEU A 128 -8.87 -2.26 0.79
C LEU A 128 -10.04 -3.08 0.23
N GLN A 129 -11.19 -2.45 0.00
CA GLN A 129 -12.36 -3.11 -0.60
C GLN A 129 -12.07 -3.67 -2.01
N GLN A 130 -11.26 -2.97 -2.80
CA GLN A 130 -10.85 -3.41 -4.14
C GLN A 130 -9.77 -4.50 -4.11
N SER A 131 -9.14 -4.73 -2.98
CA SER A 131 -8.07 -5.71 -2.81
C SER A 131 -8.62 -7.14 -2.74
N LYS A 132 -8.80 -7.76 -3.89
CA LYS A 132 -9.54 -9.02 -4.14
C LYS A 132 -9.16 -10.19 -3.22
N TYR A 133 -7.92 -10.27 -2.78
CA TYR A 133 -7.41 -11.41 -2.01
C TYR A 133 -7.30 -11.13 -0.51
N LEU A 134 -7.68 -9.93 -0.05
CA LEU A 134 -7.81 -9.62 1.37
C LEU A 134 -9.09 -10.25 1.96
N LYS A 135 -9.03 -10.58 3.23
CA LYS A 135 -10.21 -10.87 4.05
C LYS A 135 -10.74 -9.54 4.58
N HIS A 136 -11.91 -9.12 4.08
CA HIS A 136 -12.53 -7.86 4.45
C HIS A 136 -13.20 -7.98 5.83
N THR A 137 -12.56 -7.45 6.86
CA THR A 137 -13.01 -7.47 8.25
C THR A 137 -13.38 -6.09 8.78
N LEU A 138 -13.13 -5.05 7.95
CA LEU A 138 -13.48 -3.65 8.26
C LEU A 138 -14.88 -3.25 7.76
N ALA A 139 -15.52 -4.08 6.94
CA ALA A 139 -16.82 -3.78 6.39
C ALA A 139 -17.84 -3.49 7.51
N GLY A 140 -18.48 -2.32 7.44
CA GLY A 140 -19.48 -1.88 8.42
C GLY A 140 -18.93 -1.36 9.74
N LYS A 141 -17.61 -1.28 9.92
CA LYS A 141 -17.00 -0.67 11.12
C LYS A 141 -16.96 0.83 11.00
N SER A 142 -17.32 1.50 12.08
CA SER A 142 -17.12 2.95 12.25
C SER A 142 -15.63 3.30 12.42
N GLU A 143 -15.27 4.55 12.20
CA GLU A 143 -13.91 5.04 12.43
C GLU A 143 -13.44 4.81 13.88
N ALA A 144 -14.33 4.99 14.86
CA ALA A 144 -14.04 4.73 16.27
C ALA A 144 -13.73 3.25 16.54
N GLU A 145 -14.45 2.31 15.90
CA GLU A 145 -14.15 0.88 16.00
C GLU A 145 -12.83 0.52 15.32
N ILE A 146 -12.51 1.17 14.20
CA ILE A 146 -11.21 1.01 13.52
C ILE A 146 -10.09 1.53 14.42
N ALA A 147 -10.24 2.73 15.00
CA ALA A 147 -9.29 3.32 15.95
C ALA A 147 -9.03 2.37 17.13
N ALA A 148 -10.08 1.85 17.76
CA ALA A 148 -9.98 0.93 18.89
C ALA A 148 -9.21 -0.35 18.52
N VAL A 149 -9.48 -0.95 17.36
CA VAL A 149 -8.78 -2.16 16.89
C VAL A 149 -7.30 -1.88 16.56
N LEU A 150 -6.96 -0.66 16.15
CA LEU A 150 -5.59 -0.22 15.90
C LEU A 150 -4.85 0.15 17.19
N GLY A 151 -5.54 0.32 18.31
CA GLY A 151 -4.98 0.77 19.58
C GLY A 151 -4.74 2.28 19.63
N ILE A 152 -5.45 3.04 18.80
CA ILE A 152 -5.45 4.50 18.80
C ILE A 152 -6.27 4.97 20.02
N PRO A 153 -5.80 5.98 20.78
CA PRO A 153 -6.49 6.46 21.97
C PRO A 153 -7.95 6.88 21.71
N ALA A 154 -8.79 6.70 22.72
CA ALA A 154 -10.19 7.11 22.62
C ALA A 154 -10.29 8.64 22.40
N GLY A 155 -11.09 9.04 21.41
CA GLY A 155 -11.24 10.43 21.00
C GLY A 155 -10.36 10.85 19.83
N GLU A 156 -9.38 10.03 19.46
CA GLU A 156 -8.59 10.20 18.24
C GLU A 156 -9.18 9.37 17.09
N THR A 157 -8.89 9.75 15.86
CA THR A 157 -9.35 9.06 14.64
C THR A 157 -8.19 8.34 13.97
N PRO A 158 -8.44 7.33 13.11
CA PRO A 158 -7.37 6.73 12.31
C PRO A 158 -6.78 7.68 11.25
N GLU A 159 -7.43 8.84 11.00
CA GLU A 159 -6.93 9.83 10.05
C GLU A 159 -5.55 10.35 10.48
N GLY A 160 -4.59 10.33 9.55
CA GLY A 160 -3.20 10.69 9.83
C GLY A 160 -2.34 9.57 10.42
N HIS A 161 -2.93 8.57 11.07
CA HIS A 161 -2.21 7.54 11.83
C HIS A 161 -1.76 6.32 11.02
N LEU A 162 -1.91 6.33 9.70
CA LEU A 162 -1.53 5.24 8.82
C LEU A 162 -0.45 5.71 7.84
N TYR A 163 0.70 5.04 7.84
CA TYR A 163 1.82 5.43 6.98
C TYR A 163 1.56 5.06 5.52
N PRO A 164 1.51 6.04 4.59
CA PRO A 164 1.28 5.79 3.17
C PRO A 164 2.49 5.09 2.54
N ASP A 165 2.23 3.94 1.91
CA ASP A 165 3.22 3.15 1.16
C ASP A 165 2.52 2.04 0.37
N THR A 166 3.31 1.23 -0.32
CA THR A 166 2.87 -0.01 -0.96
C THR A 166 3.08 -1.19 -0.02
N TYR A 167 1.99 -1.79 0.46
CA TYR A 167 2.02 -2.92 1.38
C TYR A 167 1.80 -4.24 0.66
N GLN A 168 2.72 -5.17 0.83
CA GLN A 168 2.55 -6.54 0.37
C GLN A 168 1.70 -7.35 1.36
N TYR A 169 0.85 -8.22 0.81
CA TYR A 169 0.01 -9.15 1.58
C TYR A 169 -0.16 -10.48 0.84
N THR A 170 -0.44 -11.54 1.59
CA THR A 170 -0.83 -12.85 1.05
C THR A 170 -2.35 -13.00 1.05
N ALA A 171 -2.86 -13.89 0.21
CA ALA A 171 -4.30 -14.16 0.18
C ALA A 171 -4.82 -14.63 1.54
N GLY A 172 -5.96 -14.06 1.95
CA GLY A 172 -6.60 -14.36 3.24
C GLY A 172 -6.07 -13.54 4.42
N MET A 173 -5.02 -12.71 4.24
CA MET A 173 -4.65 -11.72 5.24
C MET A 173 -5.82 -10.75 5.46
N SER A 174 -6.11 -10.37 6.71
CA SER A 174 -7.16 -9.39 6.99
C SER A 174 -6.70 -7.97 6.67
N ASP A 175 -7.62 -7.14 6.21
CA ASP A 175 -7.44 -5.71 6.03
C ASP A 175 -6.98 -5.01 7.33
N ILE A 176 -7.53 -5.39 8.49
CA ILE A 176 -7.08 -4.91 9.81
C ILE A 176 -5.59 -5.22 10.03
N ALA A 177 -5.12 -6.42 9.68
CA ALA A 177 -3.71 -6.77 9.86
C ALA A 177 -2.79 -5.87 8.99
N LEU A 178 -3.27 -5.48 7.81
CA LEU A 178 -2.56 -4.56 6.94
C LEU A 178 -2.53 -3.14 7.52
N LEU A 179 -3.68 -2.64 8.00
CA LEU A 179 -3.74 -1.33 8.67
C LEU A 179 -2.89 -1.27 9.94
N LYS A 180 -2.83 -2.35 10.75
CA LYS A 180 -1.95 -2.41 11.92
C LYS A 180 -0.48 -2.22 11.53
N ARG A 181 -0.04 -2.80 10.43
CA ARG A 181 1.34 -2.60 9.91
C ARG A 181 1.58 -1.15 9.53
N ALA A 182 0.61 -0.51 8.86
CA ALA A 182 0.69 0.89 8.48
C ALA A 182 0.70 1.80 9.71
N HIS A 183 -0.11 1.50 10.72
CA HIS A 183 -0.16 2.26 11.98
C HIS A 183 1.14 2.14 12.77
N VAL A 184 1.68 0.94 12.93
CA VAL A 184 2.98 0.75 13.61
C VAL A 184 4.09 1.54 12.91
N ARG A 185 4.07 1.58 11.58
CA ARG A 185 5.05 2.34 10.79
C ARG A 185 4.88 3.85 10.97
N MET A 186 3.63 4.36 10.97
CA MET A 186 3.36 5.78 11.23
C MET A 186 3.82 6.18 12.63
N ASN A 187 3.50 5.39 13.63
CA ASN A 187 3.95 5.67 15.00
C ASN A 187 5.48 5.75 15.10
N LYS A 188 6.18 4.85 14.43
CA LYS A 188 7.65 4.89 14.40
C LYS A 188 8.18 6.16 13.70
N ALA A 189 7.60 6.55 12.57
CA ALA A 189 7.99 7.75 11.83
C ALA A 189 7.69 9.01 12.64
N LEU A 190 6.49 9.09 13.24
CA LEU A 190 6.08 10.21 14.07
C LEU A 190 6.98 10.38 15.31
N GLN A 191 7.29 9.29 16.01
CA GLN A 191 8.17 9.34 17.17
C GLN A 191 9.60 9.77 16.79
N ALA A 192 10.11 9.33 15.65
CA ALA A 192 11.41 9.76 15.15
C ALA A 192 11.40 11.26 14.79
N ALA A 193 10.37 11.73 14.08
CA ALA A 193 10.22 13.15 13.74
C ALA A 193 10.08 14.01 15.00
N TRP A 194 9.29 13.55 15.97
CA TRP A 194 9.10 14.25 17.25
C TRP A 194 10.39 14.36 18.07
N ALA A 195 11.17 13.28 18.15
CA ALA A 195 12.45 13.26 18.85
C ALA A 195 13.49 14.19 18.19
N GLY A 196 13.50 14.24 16.84
CA GLY A 196 14.44 15.07 16.06
C GLY A 196 13.95 16.47 15.73
N ARG A 197 12.81 16.92 16.31
CA ARG A 197 12.23 18.22 15.99
C ARG A 197 13.02 19.40 16.54
N ASP A 198 12.86 20.56 15.93
CA ASP A 198 13.23 21.84 16.55
C ASP A 198 12.40 22.02 17.82
N THR A 199 13.06 22.08 18.96
CA THR A 199 12.39 22.20 20.28
C THR A 199 11.72 23.57 20.52
N SER A 200 11.99 24.56 19.68
CA SER A 200 11.34 25.88 19.72
C SER A 200 9.97 25.93 19.04
N LEU A 201 9.52 24.80 18.45
CA LEU A 201 8.22 24.74 17.78
C LEU A 201 7.06 24.90 18.77
N PRO A 202 5.94 25.50 18.33
CA PRO A 202 4.78 25.75 19.20
C PRO A 202 3.95 24.48 19.49
N TYR A 203 4.36 23.32 18.99
CA TYR A 203 3.64 22.05 19.23
C TYR A 203 3.88 21.53 20.64
N LYS A 204 2.81 21.07 21.29
CA LYS A 204 2.84 20.51 22.64
C LYS A 204 2.94 18.98 22.63
N THR A 205 2.46 18.35 21.60
CA THR A 205 2.33 16.88 21.48
C THR A 205 2.78 16.38 20.11
N PRO A 206 3.17 15.10 19.98
CA PRO A 206 3.40 14.47 18.67
C PRO A 206 2.20 14.57 17.74
N GLU A 207 0.98 14.54 18.30
CA GLU A 207 -0.27 14.62 17.54
C GLU A 207 -0.44 15.98 16.85
N GLU A 208 -0.05 17.07 17.51
CA GLU A 208 -0.04 18.41 16.90
C GLU A 208 0.98 18.49 15.73
N LEU A 209 2.12 17.80 15.84
CA LEU A 209 3.08 17.68 14.76
C LEU A 209 2.49 16.87 13.59
N LEU A 210 1.81 15.76 13.87
CA LEU A 210 1.14 14.94 12.85
C LEU A 210 0.06 15.75 12.14
N THR A 211 -0.73 16.51 12.89
CA THR A 211 -1.77 17.41 12.36
C THR A 211 -1.17 18.45 11.42
N MET A 212 -0.08 19.12 11.84
CA MET A 212 0.63 20.06 10.95
C MET A 212 1.20 19.36 9.71
N ALA A 213 1.81 18.19 9.85
CA ALA A 213 2.33 17.43 8.74
C ALA A 213 1.24 17.09 7.71
N SER A 214 0.03 16.75 8.17
CA SER A 214 -1.12 16.48 7.30
C SER A 214 -1.60 17.71 6.52
N ILE A 215 -1.48 18.89 7.10
CA ILE A 215 -1.79 20.18 6.43
C ILE A 215 -0.71 20.44 5.36
N VAL A 216 0.57 20.37 5.71
CA VAL A 216 1.69 20.57 4.78
C VAL A 216 1.61 19.61 3.60
N GLU A 217 1.24 18.35 3.85
CA GLU A 217 1.04 17.33 2.80
C GLU A 217 -0.01 17.75 1.78
N LYS A 218 -1.07 18.42 2.23
CA LYS A 218 -2.17 18.86 1.36
C LYS A 218 -1.90 20.19 0.65
N GLU A 219 -0.93 20.97 1.12
CA GLU A 219 -0.66 22.30 0.58
C GLU A 219 0.30 22.32 -0.58
N THR A 220 1.31 21.45 -0.58
CA THR A 220 2.30 21.46 -1.67
C THR A 220 2.78 20.07 -2.07
N ALA A 221 2.81 19.85 -3.38
CA ALA A 221 3.48 18.70 -3.98
C ALA A 221 4.97 18.97 -4.28
N VAL A 222 5.44 20.24 -4.13
CA VAL A 222 6.80 20.65 -4.44
C VAL A 222 7.72 20.31 -3.26
N PRO A 223 8.66 19.36 -3.39
CA PRO A 223 9.47 18.90 -2.27
C PRO A 223 10.28 20.03 -1.59
N GLU A 224 10.83 20.96 -2.38
CA GLU A 224 11.68 22.05 -1.92
C GLU A 224 10.93 23.13 -1.16
N GLU A 225 9.60 23.14 -1.26
CA GLU A 225 8.74 24.14 -0.62
C GLU A 225 8.13 23.64 0.68
N ARG A 226 8.09 22.32 0.94
CA ARG A 226 7.43 21.77 2.14
C ARG A 226 7.91 22.42 3.44
N SER A 227 9.21 22.59 3.63
CA SER A 227 9.77 23.23 4.82
C SER A 227 9.46 24.72 4.91
N LYS A 228 9.30 25.41 3.77
CA LYS A 228 8.89 26.83 3.73
C LYS A 228 7.40 26.96 4.05
N VAL A 229 6.55 26.09 3.47
CA VAL A 229 5.12 26.06 3.79
C VAL A 229 4.91 25.78 5.28
N ALA A 230 5.61 24.81 5.83
CA ALA A 230 5.59 24.52 7.27
C ALA A 230 6.01 25.75 8.09
N SER A 231 7.04 26.48 7.64
CA SER A 231 7.50 27.69 8.35
C SER A 231 6.45 28.79 8.39
N VAL A 232 5.66 28.97 7.32
CA VAL A 232 4.55 29.95 7.32
C VAL A 232 3.53 29.61 8.38
N PHE A 233 3.09 28.35 8.47
CA PHE A 233 2.12 27.93 9.47
C PHE A 233 2.66 28.02 10.90
N VAL A 234 3.91 27.63 11.13
CA VAL A 234 4.58 27.76 12.43
C VAL A 234 4.68 29.23 12.84
N ASN A 235 5.06 30.12 11.91
CA ASN A 235 5.14 31.57 12.19
C ASN A 235 3.75 32.14 12.54
N ARG A 236 2.70 31.73 11.82
CA ARG A 236 1.30 32.10 12.14
C ARG A 236 0.88 31.63 13.53
N LEU A 237 1.17 30.37 13.88
CA LEU A 237 0.87 29.84 15.22
C LEU A 237 1.56 30.65 16.32
N ARG A 238 2.86 31.02 16.14
CA ARG A 238 3.64 31.79 17.11
C ARG A 238 3.05 33.16 17.42
N ILE A 239 2.41 33.79 16.44
CA ILE A 239 1.82 35.12 16.60
C ILE A 239 0.28 35.08 16.80
N GLY A 240 -0.31 33.91 16.99
CA GLY A 240 -1.75 33.74 17.16
C GLY A 240 -2.58 33.99 15.88
N MET A 241 -1.94 34.02 14.72
CA MET A 241 -2.62 34.20 13.44
C MET A 241 -3.31 32.89 12.99
N ARG A 242 -4.52 33.00 12.47
CA ARG A 242 -5.26 31.84 11.92
C ARG A 242 -4.50 31.22 10.76
N LEU A 243 -4.56 29.88 10.63
CA LEU A 243 -3.84 29.17 9.55
C LEU A 243 -4.42 29.45 8.17
N GLN A 244 -5.73 29.57 8.04
CA GLN A 244 -6.44 29.94 6.79
C GLN A 244 -6.01 29.11 5.60
N THR A 245 -6.16 27.79 5.71
CA THR A 245 -5.75 26.82 4.70
C THR A 245 -6.97 26.06 4.19
N ASP A 246 -7.17 26.09 2.87
CA ASP A 246 -8.32 25.50 2.19
C ASP A 246 -8.48 24.00 2.45
N PRO A 247 -7.43 23.16 2.47
CA PRO A 247 -7.56 21.74 2.76
C PRO A 247 -8.29 21.43 4.07
N THR A 248 -8.17 22.25 5.08
CA THR A 248 -8.88 22.07 6.36
C THR A 248 -10.37 22.32 6.22
N VAL A 249 -10.75 23.32 5.42
CA VAL A 249 -12.17 23.60 5.09
C VAL A 249 -12.76 22.42 4.31
N ILE A 250 -12.07 21.96 3.26
CA ILE A 250 -12.45 20.80 2.46
C ILE A 250 -12.64 19.55 3.33
N TYR A 251 -11.75 19.34 4.30
CA TYR A 251 -11.87 18.21 5.21
C TYR A 251 -13.12 18.36 6.10
N GLY A 252 -13.35 19.55 6.66
CA GLY A 252 -14.51 19.85 7.49
C GLY A 252 -15.85 19.79 6.75
N MET A 253 -15.88 20.07 5.45
CA MET A 253 -17.06 19.88 4.59
C MET A 253 -17.41 18.41 4.38
N GLY A 254 -16.44 17.50 4.47
CA GLY A 254 -16.66 16.08 4.29
C GLY A 254 -17.24 15.74 2.90
N GLU A 255 -18.40 15.07 2.87
CA GLU A 255 -19.08 14.65 1.63
C GLU A 255 -19.79 15.79 0.90
N SER A 256 -20.02 16.91 1.55
CA SER A 256 -20.66 18.07 0.91
C SER A 256 -19.72 18.83 -0.03
N TYR A 257 -18.42 18.53 -0.02
CA TYR A 257 -17.46 19.12 -0.95
C TYR A 257 -17.67 18.61 -2.37
N ASN A 258 -17.99 19.53 -3.29
CA ASN A 258 -18.31 19.25 -4.69
C ASN A 258 -17.22 19.68 -5.69
N GLY A 259 -16.00 19.96 -5.19
CA GLY A 259 -14.88 20.42 -6.01
C GLY A 259 -14.62 21.93 -5.97
N ASN A 260 -15.51 22.73 -5.38
CA ASN A 260 -15.35 24.17 -5.22
C ASN A 260 -15.53 24.60 -3.77
N ILE A 261 -14.78 25.61 -3.34
CA ILE A 261 -14.96 26.29 -2.05
C ILE A 261 -15.60 27.64 -2.31
N THR A 262 -16.72 27.90 -1.68
CA THR A 262 -17.41 29.19 -1.75
C THR A 262 -16.98 30.10 -0.58
N ARG A 263 -17.26 31.39 -0.70
CA ARG A 263 -17.05 32.32 0.43
C ARG A 263 -17.83 31.89 1.67
N LYS A 264 -19.03 31.37 1.50
CA LYS A 264 -19.86 30.85 2.59
C LYS A 264 -19.15 29.69 3.33
N ASP A 265 -18.49 28.80 2.59
CA ASP A 265 -17.77 27.66 3.19
C ASP A 265 -16.59 28.15 4.03
N LEU A 266 -15.86 29.19 3.57
CA LEU A 266 -14.78 29.82 4.34
C LEU A 266 -15.29 30.50 5.62
N GLU A 267 -16.52 30.97 5.65
CA GLU A 267 -17.14 31.66 6.80
C GLU A 267 -17.93 30.68 7.71
N THR A 268 -18.22 29.46 7.24
CA THR A 268 -19.00 28.48 7.99
C THR A 268 -18.17 27.85 9.11
N PRO A 269 -18.61 27.94 10.40
CA PRO A 269 -17.90 27.32 11.50
C PRO A 269 -17.93 25.80 11.44
N THR A 270 -16.76 25.17 11.39
CA THR A 270 -16.56 23.75 11.66
C THR A 270 -15.34 23.59 12.56
N PRO A 271 -15.17 22.48 13.27
CA PRO A 271 -13.96 22.23 14.07
C PRO A 271 -12.66 22.28 13.25
N TYR A 272 -12.76 22.09 11.93
CA TYR A 272 -11.61 22.06 11.02
C TYR A 272 -11.40 23.37 10.25
N ASN A 273 -12.37 24.29 10.23
CA ASN A 273 -12.25 25.51 9.42
C ASN A 273 -11.25 26.49 10.02
N THR A 274 -10.00 26.45 9.55
CA THR A 274 -8.91 27.31 10.02
C THR A 274 -9.01 28.78 9.57
N TYR A 275 -10.03 29.16 8.80
CA TYR A 275 -10.41 30.56 8.59
C TYR A 275 -11.21 31.11 9.77
N VAL A 276 -11.84 30.24 10.56
CA VAL A 276 -12.70 30.60 11.69
C VAL A 276 -12.04 30.27 13.03
N ILE A 277 -11.48 29.09 13.18
CA ILE A 277 -10.81 28.66 14.40
C ILE A 277 -9.40 29.23 14.52
N ALA A 278 -8.91 29.36 15.75
CA ALA A 278 -7.52 29.66 16.05
C ALA A 278 -6.71 28.37 16.26
N GLY A 279 -5.45 28.34 15.81
CA GLY A 279 -4.57 27.20 16.01
C GLY A 279 -4.79 26.07 15.00
N LEU A 280 -4.38 24.87 15.39
CA LEU A 280 -4.52 23.65 14.62
C LEU A 280 -5.95 23.09 14.67
N PRO A 281 -6.42 22.38 13.62
CA PRO A 281 -7.63 21.58 13.73
C PRO A 281 -7.44 20.44 14.75
N PRO A 282 -8.54 19.81 15.22
CA PRO A 282 -8.50 18.86 16.32
C PRO A 282 -7.76 17.54 15.98
N THR A 283 -7.69 17.18 14.71
CA THR A 283 -7.03 15.94 14.23
C THR A 283 -6.33 16.21 12.90
N PRO A 284 -5.46 15.29 12.44
CA PRO A 284 -4.97 15.31 11.06
C PRO A 284 -6.11 15.28 10.04
N ILE A 285 -5.84 15.78 8.84
CA ILE A 285 -6.81 15.88 7.73
C ILE A 285 -6.49 14.96 6.54
N ALA A 286 -5.38 14.25 6.61
CA ALA A 286 -4.90 13.29 5.61
C ALA A 286 -3.76 12.45 6.20
N MET A 287 -3.35 11.40 5.50
CA MET A 287 -2.18 10.58 5.81
C MET A 287 -0.92 11.25 5.26
N PRO A 288 -0.06 11.88 6.10
CA PRO A 288 1.16 12.51 5.62
C PRO A 288 2.26 11.49 5.33
N GLY A 289 3.12 11.80 4.34
CA GLY A 289 4.35 11.07 4.09
C GLY A 289 5.50 11.54 4.99
N GLU A 290 6.63 10.82 4.90
CA GLU A 290 7.85 11.12 5.68
C GLU A 290 8.34 12.56 5.46
N ALA A 291 8.31 13.04 4.20
CA ALA A 291 8.81 14.38 3.88
C ALA A 291 8.00 15.50 4.55
N SER A 292 6.68 15.32 4.70
CA SER A 292 5.81 16.28 5.39
C SER A 292 5.95 16.20 6.91
N LEU A 293 6.18 15.01 7.48
CA LEU A 293 6.54 14.86 8.89
C LEU A 293 7.84 15.60 9.22
N GLN A 294 8.87 15.42 8.39
CA GLN A 294 10.17 16.07 8.56
C GLN A 294 10.06 17.61 8.37
N ALA A 295 9.29 18.07 7.40
CA ALA A 295 9.05 19.50 7.18
C ALA A 295 8.32 20.15 8.35
N ALA A 296 7.34 19.47 8.96
CA ALA A 296 6.63 19.93 10.15
C ALA A 296 7.54 19.93 11.39
N ALA A 297 8.43 18.92 11.52
CA ALA A 297 9.37 18.80 12.63
C ALA A 297 10.53 19.79 12.54
N ASN A 298 10.97 20.13 11.34
CA ASN A 298 12.13 20.99 11.06
C ASN A 298 11.79 21.97 9.92
N PRO A 299 10.88 22.94 10.15
CA PRO A 299 10.52 23.93 9.16
C PRO A 299 11.72 24.84 8.81
N ALA A 300 11.71 25.41 7.62
CA ALA A 300 12.70 26.41 7.24
C ALA A 300 12.63 27.64 8.17
N LYS A 301 13.77 28.20 8.50
CA LYS A 301 13.84 29.44 9.30
C LYS A 301 13.62 30.64 8.40
N THR A 302 12.37 31.07 8.24
CA THR A 302 11.98 32.18 7.37
C THR A 302 11.07 33.15 8.11
N PRO A 303 10.97 34.41 7.65
CA PRO A 303 10.02 35.38 8.20
C PRO A 303 8.65 35.34 7.51
N TYR A 304 8.39 34.35 6.64
CA TYR A 304 7.18 34.33 5.82
C TYR A 304 5.91 34.08 6.65
N LEU A 305 4.85 34.79 6.29
CA LEU A 305 3.50 34.65 6.86
C LEU A 305 2.45 34.28 5.80
N TYR A 306 2.80 34.42 4.51
CA TYR A 306 1.86 34.18 3.41
C TYR A 306 2.58 33.47 2.27
N PHE A 307 1.81 32.69 1.50
CA PHE A 307 2.21 32.15 0.22
C PHE A 307 1.02 32.13 -0.74
N VAL A 308 1.27 32.17 -2.02
CA VAL A 308 0.29 32.06 -3.11
C VAL A 308 0.94 31.37 -4.29
N ALA A 309 0.18 30.62 -5.07
CA ALA A 309 0.69 29.99 -6.28
C ALA A 309 1.34 31.02 -7.21
N ASP A 310 2.47 30.66 -7.84
CA ASP A 310 3.22 31.54 -8.77
C ASP A 310 2.81 31.39 -10.25
N GLY A 311 1.92 30.42 -10.54
CA GLY A 311 1.49 30.07 -11.90
C GLY A 311 2.48 29.23 -12.69
N LYS A 312 3.62 28.85 -12.08
CA LYS A 312 4.69 28.02 -12.67
C LYS A 312 4.86 26.67 -11.99
N GLY A 313 3.94 26.36 -11.07
CA GLY A 313 3.92 25.09 -10.32
C GLY A 313 4.46 25.18 -8.89
N GLY A 314 4.93 26.36 -8.46
CA GLY A 314 5.41 26.65 -7.12
C GLY A 314 4.62 27.80 -6.46
N HIS A 315 5.23 28.39 -5.41
CA HIS A 315 4.61 29.45 -4.61
C HIS A 315 5.54 30.65 -4.45
N THR A 316 4.93 31.84 -4.42
CA THR A 316 5.57 33.08 -3.98
C THR A 316 5.31 33.27 -2.49
N PHE A 317 6.37 33.33 -1.68
CA PHE A 317 6.32 33.51 -0.23
C PHE A 317 6.52 34.99 0.14
N THR A 318 5.74 35.52 1.09
CA THR A 318 5.80 36.92 1.50
C THR A 318 5.63 37.08 3.01
N THR A 319 6.11 38.22 3.54
CA THR A 319 6.16 38.50 4.98
C THR A 319 4.99 39.35 5.50
N ASN A 320 4.25 40.01 4.61
CA ASN A 320 3.16 40.87 4.97
C ASN A 320 2.01 40.84 3.95
N LEU A 321 0.83 41.31 4.37
CA LEU A 321 -0.40 41.30 3.58
C LEU A 321 -0.30 42.13 2.29
N ALA A 322 0.40 43.29 2.33
CA ALA A 322 0.52 44.14 1.15
C ALA A 322 1.28 43.43 0.02
N SER A 323 2.43 42.84 0.34
CA SER A 323 3.23 42.04 -0.60
C SER A 323 2.46 40.80 -1.09
N HIS A 324 1.70 40.15 -0.19
CA HIS A 324 0.85 39.00 -0.55
C HIS A 324 -0.23 39.42 -1.55
N ASN A 325 -0.95 40.52 -1.30
CA ASN A 325 -1.99 41.01 -2.22
C ASN A 325 -1.40 41.41 -3.59
N GLN A 326 -0.16 41.88 -3.65
CA GLN A 326 0.53 42.11 -4.91
C GLN A 326 0.84 40.80 -5.64
N ALA A 327 1.37 39.80 -4.95
CA ALA A 327 1.64 38.48 -5.52
C ALA A 327 0.35 37.81 -6.04
N VAL A 328 -0.78 37.92 -5.32
CA VAL A 328 -2.11 37.46 -5.77
C VAL A 328 -2.54 38.15 -7.07
N ARG A 329 -2.32 39.45 -7.21
CA ARG A 329 -2.63 40.18 -8.45
C ARG A 329 -1.80 39.66 -9.63
N VAL A 330 -0.50 39.49 -9.43
CA VAL A 330 0.42 38.94 -10.46
C VAL A 330 -0.04 37.53 -10.88
N TYR A 331 -0.35 36.68 -9.92
CA TYR A 331 -0.84 35.31 -10.20
C TYR A 331 -2.14 35.34 -11.01
N ARG A 332 -3.12 36.17 -10.62
CA ARG A 332 -4.40 36.31 -11.34
C ARG A 332 -4.21 36.82 -12.77
N GLN A 333 -3.27 37.69 -13.00
CA GLN A 333 -2.95 38.18 -14.34
C GLN A 333 -2.32 37.08 -15.19
N ALA A 334 -1.36 36.33 -14.64
CA ALA A 334 -0.75 35.20 -15.34
C ALA A 334 -1.78 34.10 -15.74
N LEU A 335 -2.78 33.85 -14.86
CA LEU A 335 -3.89 32.93 -15.19
C LEU A 335 -4.75 33.42 -16.34
N LYS A 336 -5.06 34.73 -16.40
CA LYS A 336 -5.84 35.30 -17.51
C LYS A 336 -5.09 35.15 -18.84
N GLU A 337 -3.81 35.51 -18.88
CA GLU A 337 -2.96 35.38 -20.07
C GLU A 337 -2.80 33.93 -20.56
N LYS A 338 -2.87 32.95 -19.63
CA LYS A 338 -2.82 31.52 -19.95
C LYS A 338 -4.14 30.99 -20.54
N ASN A 339 -5.28 31.55 -20.10
CA ASN A 339 -6.60 31.13 -20.57
C ASN A 339 -7.02 31.81 -21.89
N GLU A 340 -6.31 32.87 -22.29
CA GLU A 340 -6.52 33.60 -23.55
C GLU A 340 -5.69 33.05 -24.72
N LYS A 341 -4.78 32.10 -24.45
CA LYS A 341 -3.97 31.35 -25.43
C LYS A 341 -4.56 29.96 -25.67
#